data_f9297ca10f624ec1adf9d7b56db1a380
#
_entry.id   f9297ca10f624ec1adf9d7b56db1a380
#
_cell.length_a   1.000
_cell.length_b   1.000
_cell.length_c   1.000
_cell.angle_alpha   90.00
_cell.angle_beta   90.00
_cell.angle_gamma   90.00
#
_symmetry.space_group_name_H-M   'P 1'
#
loop_
_entity.id
_entity.type
_entity.pdbx_description
1 polymer ?
#
loop_
_entity_poly.entity_id
_entity_poly.type
_entity_poly.pdbx_seq_one_letter_code
_entity_poly.pdbx_strand_id
1 'polypeptide(L)'
;MAERTADEVAQIFSAAGDSVTVINTAKTSDETDTEYKDKIKRNVEHLEIIKAYKKEDETTSIWTSEDFTAIDKAVVDGKKVYS
;
A
#
# COMPACT_ATOMS: atom_id res chain seq x y z
N MET A 1 -0.34 1.27 -24.89
CA MET A 1 -0.53 1.19 -23.45
C MET A 1 0.23 0.02 -22.88
N ALA A 2 0.82 0.23 -21.72
CA ALA A 2 1.65 -0.80 -21.13
C ALA A 2 0.77 -1.84 -20.41
N GLU A 3 0.83 -3.06 -20.90
CA GLU A 3 0.20 -4.19 -20.23
C GLU A 3 1.11 -4.65 -19.09
N ARG A 4 0.50 -5.02 -17.96
CA ARG A 4 1.27 -5.53 -16.83
C ARG A 4 1.52 -7.02 -17.01
N THR A 5 2.79 -7.40 -16.96
CA THR A 5 3.17 -8.82 -16.99
C THR A 5 2.83 -9.47 -15.65
N ALA A 6 2.83 -10.79 -15.61
CA ALA A 6 2.64 -11.54 -14.37
C ALA A 6 3.70 -11.18 -13.33
N ASP A 7 4.95 -10.97 -13.75
CA ASP A 7 6.03 -10.58 -12.85
C ASP A 7 5.81 -9.18 -12.28
N GLU A 8 5.34 -8.24 -13.11
CA GLU A 8 5.03 -6.89 -12.63
C GLU A 8 3.89 -6.91 -11.60
N VAL A 9 2.84 -7.69 -11.85
CA VAL A 9 1.74 -7.85 -10.90
C VAL A 9 2.24 -8.46 -9.59
N ALA A 10 3.10 -9.47 -9.65
CA ALA A 10 3.67 -10.08 -8.46
C ALA A 10 4.50 -9.07 -7.65
N GLN A 11 5.26 -8.19 -8.32
CA GLN A 11 6.03 -7.14 -7.66
C GLN A 11 5.11 -6.12 -6.99
N ILE A 12 4.00 -5.78 -7.63
CA ILE A 12 3.02 -4.85 -7.05
C ILE A 12 2.39 -5.45 -5.79
N PHE A 13 2.02 -6.73 -5.83
CA PHE A 13 1.49 -7.43 -4.65
C PHE A 13 2.51 -7.45 -3.51
N SER A 14 3.77 -7.74 -3.82
CA SER A 14 4.84 -7.76 -2.82
C SER A 14 5.04 -6.37 -2.20
N ALA A 15 5.08 -5.33 -3.02
CA ALA A 15 5.24 -3.95 -2.55
C ALA A 15 4.05 -3.53 -1.66
N ALA A 16 2.84 -3.91 -2.04
CA ALA A 16 1.65 -3.61 -1.25
C ALA A 16 1.70 -4.30 0.11
N GLY A 17 2.11 -5.57 0.14
CA GLY A 17 2.29 -6.32 1.39
C GLY A 17 3.31 -5.66 2.29
N ASP A 18 4.43 -5.20 1.74
CA ASP A 18 5.46 -4.48 2.49
C ASP A 18 4.91 -3.19 3.07
N SER A 19 4.16 -2.41 2.29
CA SER A 19 3.56 -1.17 2.76
C SER A 19 2.55 -1.40 3.87
N VAL A 20 1.71 -2.41 3.75
CA VAL A 20 0.74 -2.79 4.79
C VAL A 20 1.49 -3.17 6.07
N THR A 21 2.56 -3.95 5.94
CA THR A 21 3.37 -4.38 7.08
C THR A 21 3.99 -3.18 7.79
N VAL A 22 4.55 -2.23 7.04
CA VAL A 22 5.14 -1.02 7.62
C VAL A 22 4.09 -0.22 8.38
N ILE A 23 2.92 -0.02 7.79
CA ILE A 23 1.84 0.73 8.44
C ILE A 23 1.39 0.06 9.74
N ASN A 24 1.37 -1.28 9.76
CA ASN A 24 0.94 -2.04 10.94
C ASN A 24 2.04 -2.22 11.98
N THR A 25 3.26 -1.77 11.70
CA THR A 25 4.39 -1.88 12.62
C THR A 25 4.44 -0.65 13.52
N ALA A 26 4.51 -0.86 14.82
CA ALA A 26 4.58 0.22 15.80
C ALA A 26 5.88 1.02 15.66
N LYS A 27 5.82 2.29 16.05
CA LYS A 27 7.00 3.16 16.11
C LYS A 27 8.06 2.51 16.99
N THR A 28 9.30 2.52 16.51
CA THR A 28 10.44 2.02 17.31
C THR A 28 11.00 3.15 18.16
N SER A 29 11.79 2.78 19.19
CA SER A 29 12.44 3.76 20.06
C SER A 29 13.52 4.59 19.35
N ASP A 30 14.01 4.08 18.22
CA ASP A 30 15.05 4.77 17.43
C ASP A 30 14.47 5.81 16.47
N GLU A 31 13.17 5.78 16.24
CA GLU A 31 12.51 6.72 15.32
C GLU A 31 11.98 7.93 16.08
N THR A 32 12.12 9.13 15.47
CA THR A 32 11.40 10.30 15.98
C THR A 32 9.94 10.21 15.54
N ASP A 33 9.06 10.99 16.17
CA ASP A 33 7.65 11.05 15.77
C ASP A 33 7.52 11.50 14.32
N THR A 34 8.32 12.48 13.90
CA THR A 34 8.31 12.99 12.52
C THR A 34 8.72 11.92 11.53
N GLU A 35 9.80 11.18 11.82
CA GLU A 35 10.27 10.10 10.97
C GLU A 35 9.21 9.00 10.81
N TYR A 36 8.58 8.63 11.91
CA TYR A 36 7.54 7.61 11.92
C TYR A 36 6.33 8.05 11.09
N LYS A 37 5.85 9.27 11.32
CA LYS A 37 4.71 9.82 10.57
C LYS A 37 4.99 9.93 9.08
N ASP A 38 6.18 10.37 8.71
CA ASP A 38 6.59 10.46 7.30
C ASP A 38 6.61 9.08 6.64
N LYS A 39 7.15 8.09 7.33
CA LYS A 39 7.21 6.72 6.85
C LYS A 39 5.80 6.18 6.59
N ILE A 40 4.90 6.35 7.54
CA ILE A 40 3.51 5.88 7.41
C ILE A 40 2.81 6.62 6.27
N LYS A 41 2.97 7.93 6.19
CA LYS A 41 2.37 8.74 5.13
C LYS A 41 2.79 8.28 3.74
N ARG A 42 4.09 8.03 3.54
CA ARG A 42 4.61 7.57 2.25
C ARG A 42 4.00 6.22 1.87
N ASN A 43 3.86 5.32 2.82
CA ASN A 43 3.28 4.01 2.55
C ASN A 43 1.78 4.09 2.29
N VAL A 44 1.06 4.97 2.98
CA VAL A 44 -0.35 5.22 2.71
C VAL A 44 -0.54 5.77 1.29
N GLU A 45 0.23 6.78 0.92
CA GLU A 45 0.16 7.37 -0.42
C GLU A 45 0.48 6.33 -1.50
N HIS A 46 1.48 5.48 -1.26
CA HIS A 46 1.83 4.39 -2.17
C HIS A 46 0.65 3.43 -2.37
N LEU A 47 0.01 3.01 -1.28
CA LEU A 47 -1.15 2.12 -1.37
C LEU A 47 -2.32 2.78 -2.12
N GLU A 48 -2.56 4.05 -1.90
CA GLU A 48 -3.62 4.77 -2.59
C GLU A 48 -3.39 4.82 -4.10
N ILE A 49 -2.14 4.93 -4.53
CA ILE A 49 -1.77 4.91 -5.94
C ILE A 49 -1.98 3.51 -6.53
N ILE A 50 -1.42 2.49 -5.92
CA ILE A 50 -1.40 1.15 -6.50
C ILE A 50 -2.75 0.45 -6.44
N LYS A 51 -3.63 0.84 -5.52
CA LYS A 51 -4.95 0.21 -5.43
C LYS A 51 -5.79 0.48 -6.69
N ALA A 52 -5.44 1.50 -7.47
CA ALA A 52 -6.12 1.81 -8.73
C ALA A 52 -5.57 1.03 -9.93
N TYR A 53 -4.53 0.24 -9.75
CA TYR A 53 -3.91 -0.50 -10.84
C TYR A 53 -4.85 -1.57 -11.39
N LYS A 54 -4.78 -1.79 -12.70
CA LYS A 54 -5.61 -2.76 -13.41
C LYS A 54 -4.74 -3.88 -13.98
N LYS A 55 -5.41 -4.99 -14.32
CA LYS A 55 -4.77 -6.08 -15.05
C LYS A 55 -4.49 -5.66 -16.50
N GLU A 56 -3.94 -6.59 -17.27
CA GLU A 56 -3.59 -6.37 -18.67
C GLU A 56 -4.73 -5.80 -19.51
N ASP A 57 -5.98 -6.17 -19.18
CA ASP A 57 -7.16 -5.69 -19.90
C ASP A 57 -7.52 -4.23 -19.58
N GLU A 58 -6.84 -3.63 -18.60
CA GLU A 58 -7.01 -2.27 -18.12
C GLU A 58 -8.41 -1.96 -17.58
N THR A 59 -9.26 -2.98 -17.44
CA THR A 59 -10.61 -2.83 -16.88
C THR A 59 -10.77 -3.57 -15.57
N THR A 60 -10.07 -4.70 -15.42
CA THR A 60 -10.18 -5.52 -14.22
C THR A 60 -9.09 -5.14 -13.22
N SER A 61 -9.49 -4.85 -11.99
CA SER A 61 -8.52 -4.58 -10.93
C SER A 61 -7.61 -5.79 -10.71
N ILE A 62 -6.34 -5.54 -10.41
CA ILE A 62 -5.41 -6.60 -10.00
C ILE A 62 -5.72 -7.12 -8.59
N TRP A 63 -6.54 -6.38 -7.83
CA TRP A 63 -6.85 -6.68 -6.43
C TRP A 63 -8.17 -7.43 -6.30
N THR A 64 -8.21 -8.40 -5.38
CA THR A 64 -9.47 -9.03 -4.98
C THR A 64 -10.18 -8.14 -3.96
N SER A 65 -11.44 -8.49 -3.62
CA SER A 65 -12.16 -7.75 -2.59
C SER A 65 -11.47 -7.87 -1.22
N GLU A 66 -10.85 -9.02 -0.94
CA GLU A 66 -10.08 -9.21 0.29
C GLU A 66 -8.85 -8.31 0.32
N ASP A 67 -8.17 -8.19 -0.82
CA ASP A 67 -7.01 -7.29 -0.95
C ASP A 67 -7.43 -5.85 -0.70
N PHE A 68 -8.54 -5.41 -1.30
CA PHE A 68 -9.05 -4.06 -1.08
C PHE A 68 -9.38 -3.81 0.39
N THR A 69 -9.97 -4.79 1.07
CA THR A 69 -10.27 -4.66 2.49
C THR A 69 -9.00 -4.44 3.31
N ALA A 70 -7.95 -5.22 3.05
CA ALA A 70 -6.68 -5.09 3.75
C ALA A 70 -6.00 -3.76 3.46
N ILE A 71 -5.99 -3.35 2.19
CA ILE A 71 -5.37 -2.08 1.77
C ILE A 71 -6.12 -0.89 2.39
N ASP A 72 -7.44 -0.90 2.30
CA ASP A 72 -8.26 0.19 2.85
C ASP A 72 -8.11 0.30 4.37
N LYS A 73 -8.04 -0.83 5.07
CA LYS A 73 -7.81 -0.82 6.51
C LYS A 73 -6.45 -0.20 6.85
N ALA A 74 -5.41 -0.59 6.12
CA ALA A 74 -4.07 -0.04 6.32
C ALA A 74 -4.05 1.47 6.04
N VAL A 75 -4.72 1.92 4.97
CA VAL A 75 -4.81 3.34 4.64
C VAL A 75 -5.51 4.11 5.76
N VAL A 76 -6.64 3.62 6.24
CA VAL A 76 -7.38 4.28 7.33
C VAL A 76 -6.53 4.34 8.59
N ASP A 77 -5.92 3.21 8.98
CA ASP A 77 -5.08 3.14 10.18
C ASP A 77 -3.87 4.07 10.06
N GLY A 78 -3.24 4.08 8.88
CA GLY A 78 -2.10 4.96 8.63
C GLY A 78 -2.46 6.43 8.72
N LYS A 79 -3.60 6.82 8.16
CA LYS A 79 -4.05 8.22 8.21
C LYS A 79 -4.27 8.70 9.64
N LYS A 80 -4.67 7.83 10.53
CA LYS A 80 -4.82 8.18 11.96
C LYS A 80 -3.49 8.52 12.60
N VAL A 81 -2.40 7.99 12.09
CA VAL A 81 -1.06 8.21 12.64
C VAL A 81 -0.58 9.63 12.37
N TYR A 82 -0.81 10.14 11.15
CA TYR A 82 -0.24 11.43 10.75
C TYR A 82 -1.26 12.54 10.56
N SER A 83 -2.53 12.27 10.76
CA SER A 83 -3.56 13.31 10.64
C SER A 83 -3.85 13.97 11.98
#